data_ae18f40784efbd16423607f20637192d
#
_entry.id   ae18f40784efbd16423607f20637192d
#
_cell.length_a   1.000
_cell.length_b   1.000
_cell.length_c   1.000
_cell.angle_alpha   90.00
_cell.angle_beta   90.00
_cell.angle_gamma   90.00
#
_symmetry.space_group_name_H-M   'P 1'
#
loop_
_entity.id
_entity.type
_entity.pdbx_description
1 polymer ?
#
loop_
_entity_poly.entity_id
_entity_poly.type
_entity_poly.pdbx_seq_one_letter_code
_entity_poly.pdbx_strand_id
1 'polypeptide(L)'
;MSATPVAILKTGLVTSVGLSAPSTCAALRAKLTNPSETRFIDSSGEWIMAHQVTLDKPWRGLTKLLKMAAMVIEEALSGVARKEWPHIPLLLCVAEPERPGRLDGLEDQLFLDIQTELGAQFSPQSAIVAHGRVGVAVAMAQARVLLGQGKITRVLIAATDSLVSWPTLSHYEREDRLLTPSNSNGFMPGEGAGALLVGTDTGTAGELLCTGIGFAREAAHLDSCEPLRAEGLSQAIKAALSDAGLEMHHMDFCITDLSGEQYYFKEAALALSRTLRERKEEFDLWHPGECTGEQGAVAGAAVIAMADAACRKAFTKGSNILAHMANDAGQRAALSLQFRGAT
;
A
#
# COMPACT_ATOMS: atom_id res chain seq x y z
N MET A 1 -25.13 -10.31 6.90
CA MET A 1 -24.48 -11.22 5.93
C MET A 1 -23.04 -10.73 5.84
N SER A 2 -22.04 -11.55 6.17
CA SER A 2 -20.63 -11.17 5.97
C SER A 2 -20.39 -10.92 4.48
N ALA A 3 -19.62 -9.89 4.18
CA ALA A 3 -19.27 -9.57 2.80
C ALA A 3 -18.41 -10.71 2.20
N THR A 4 -18.52 -10.93 0.88
CA THR A 4 -17.75 -11.98 0.19
C THR A 4 -16.25 -11.66 0.29
N PRO A 5 -15.40 -12.59 0.77
CA PRO A 5 -13.96 -12.39 0.82
C PRO A 5 -13.35 -12.19 -0.58
N VAL A 6 -12.27 -11.42 -0.64
CA VAL A 6 -11.48 -11.21 -1.87
C VAL A 6 -10.16 -11.94 -1.73
N ALA A 7 -9.88 -12.88 -2.63
CA ALA A 7 -8.63 -13.64 -2.64
C ALA A 7 -7.50 -12.87 -3.33
N ILE A 8 -6.31 -12.86 -2.73
CA ILE A 8 -5.08 -12.35 -3.32
C ILE A 8 -4.44 -13.50 -4.11
N LEU A 9 -4.59 -13.46 -5.43
CA LEU A 9 -4.14 -14.53 -6.32
C LEU A 9 -2.65 -14.40 -6.64
N LYS A 10 -2.18 -13.17 -6.87
CA LYS A 10 -0.79 -12.89 -7.21
C LYS A 10 -0.41 -11.46 -6.87
N THR A 11 0.86 -11.26 -6.60
CA THR A 11 1.43 -9.95 -6.26
C THR A 11 2.57 -9.59 -7.20
N GLY A 12 2.78 -8.30 -7.46
CA GLY A 12 3.95 -7.72 -8.09
C GLY A 12 4.43 -6.54 -7.24
N LEU A 13 5.75 -6.35 -7.11
CA LEU A 13 6.27 -5.28 -6.27
C LEU A 13 7.66 -4.83 -6.73
N VAL A 14 7.80 -3.54 -7.01
CA VAL A 14 9.05 -2.86 -7.37
C VAL A 14 9.31 -1.76 -6.35
N THR A 15 10.46 -1.84 -5.69
CA THR A 15 10.91 -0.90 -4.66
C THR A 15 12.41 -0.65 -4.76
N SER A 16 12.96 0.22 -3.91
CA SER A 16 14.40 0.47 -3.80
C SER A 16 15.22 -0.78 -3.42
N VAL A 17 14.58 -1.79 -2.81
CA VAL A 17 15.25 -3.00 -2.32
C VAL A 17 14.99 -4.25 -3.18
N GLY A 18 14.20 -4.11 -4.25
CA GLY A 18 13.92 -5.22 -5.16
C GLY A 18 13.02 -4.83 -6.33
N LEU A 19 13.24 -5.44 -7.49
CA LEU A 19 12.50 -5.19 -8.73
C LEU A 19 11.44 -6.27 -9.03
N SER A 20 11.07 -7.06 -8.02
CA SER A 20 9.98 -8.05 -8.08
C SER A 20 9.43 -8.30 -6.68
N ALA A 21 8.22 -8.82 -6.54
CA ALA A 21 7.65 -9.16 -5.24
C ALA A 21 8.52 -10.18 -4.47
N PRO A 22 9.04 -11.27 -5.07
CA PRO A 22 9.94 -12.17 -4.35
C PRO A 22 11.21 -11.52 -3.83
N SER A 23 11.88 -10.67 -4.62
CA SER A 23 13.12 -9.99 -4.20
C SER A 23 12.87 -8.94 -3.14
N THR A 24 11.84 -8.11 -3.32
CA THR A 24 11.46 -7.09 -2.35
C THR A 24 11.03 -7.72 -1.02
N CYS A 25 10.14 -8.73 -1.03
CA CYS A 25 9.69 -9.37 0.20
C CYS A 25 10.83 -10.13 0.92
N ALA A 26 11.82 -10.65 0.19
CA ALA A 26 13.02 -11.25 0.80
C ALA A 26 13.88 -10.18 1.50
N ALA A 27 14.07 -9.01 0.87
CA ALA A 27 14.79 -7.88 1.47
C ALA A 27 14.06 -7.34 2.72
N LEU A 28 12.73 -7.16 2.64
CA LEU A 28 11.89 -6.75 3.78
C LEU A 28 12.00 -7.73 4.96
N ARG A 29 11.94 -9.04 4.68
CA ARG A 29 12.15 -10.07 5.71
C ARG A 29 13.52 -9.98 6.36
N ALA A 30 14.55 -9.69 5.58
CA ALA A 30 15.93 -9.54 6.05
C ALA A 30 16.21 -8.14 6.63
N LYS A 31 15.23 -7.24 6.66
CA LYS A 31 15.36 -5.83 7.07
C LYS A 31 16.47 -5.09 6.33
N LEU A 32 16.64 -5.41 5.05
CA LEU A 32 17.58 -4.70 4.19
C LEU A 32 16.97 -3.39 3.73
N THR A 33 17.78 -2.34 3.76
CA THR A 33 17.42 -1.00 3.31
C THR A 33 18.47 -0.51 2.33
N ASN A 34 18.08 0.32 1.37
CA ASN A 34 18.97 0.84 0.33
C ASN A 34 18.67 2.32 0.01
N PRO A 35 18.77 3.22 1.01
CA PRO A 35 18.63 4.65 0.75
C PRO A 35 19.85 5.15 -0.03
N SER A 36 19.62 6.16 -0.88
CA SER A 36 20.67 6.80 -1.66
C SER A 36 20.46 8.30 -1.70
N GLU A 37 21.55 9.04 -1.93
CA GLU A 37 21.48 10.49 -2.15
C GLU A 37 20.65 10.80 -3.39
N THR A 38 19.72 11.73 -3.24
CA THR A 38 19.02 12.29 -4.40
C THR A 38 19.90 13.35 -5.07
N ARG A 39 19.43 13.91 -6.16
CA ARG A 39 20.06 15.11 -6.80
C ARG A 39 19.60 16.42 -6.19
N PHE A 40 18.89 16.38 -5.08
CA PHE A 40 18.33 17.54 -4.41
C PHE A 40 19.03 17.77 -3.09
N ILE A 41 19.26 19.04 -2.78
CA ILE A 41 19.96 19.50 -1.59
C ILE A 41 18.95 20.14 -0.67
N ASP A 42 19.04 19.88 0.62
CA ASP A 42 18.23 20.53 1.65
C ASP A 42 18.73 21.97 1.95
N SER A 43 18.04 22.66 2.83
CA SER A 43 18.37 24.02 3.25
C SER A 43 19.71 24.13 4.00
N SER A 44 20.23 23.01 4.50
CA SER A 44 21.55 22.93 5.16
C SER A 44 22.70 22.69 4.18
N GLY A 45 22.40 22.43 2.90
CA GLY A 45 23.37 22.10 1.86
C GLY A 45 23.73 20.62 1.78
N GLU A 46 23.00 19.74 2.47
CA GLU A 46 23.19 18.30 2.46
C GLU A 46 22.28 17.64 1.43
N TRP A 47 22.71 16.50 0.86
CA TRP A 47 21.89 15.74 -0.08
C TRP A 47 20.70 15.09 0.65
N ILE A 48 19.48 15.34 0.13
CA ILE A 48 18.29 14.65 0.63
C ILE A 48 18.39 13.17 0.30
N MET A 49 18.30 12.32 1.33
CA MET A 49 18.30 10.87 1.19
C MET A 49 16.91 10.36 0.82
N ALA A 50 16.85 9.35 -0.05
CA ALA A 50 15.57 8.72 -0.45
C ALA A 50 15.74 7.26 -0.83
N HIS A 51 14.66 6.50 -0.73
CA HIS A 51 14.56 5.14 -1.23
C HIS A 51 14.21 5.15 -2.73
N GLN A 52 15.21 5.31 -3.58
CA GLN A 52 15.05 5.42 -5.02
C GLN A 52 15.06 4.06 -5.70
N VAL A 53 14.14 3.84 -6.65
CA VAL A 53 14.16 2.67 -7.54
C VAL A 53 15.16 2.89 -8.66
N THR A 54 16.13 1.99 -8.77
CA THR A 54 17.11 2.01 -9.88
C THR A 54 16.60 1.12 -11.01
N LEU A 55 16.27 1.73 -12.13
CA LEU A 55 15.90 1.06 -13.39
C LEU A 55 17.08 1.03 -14.37
N ASP A 56 16.93 0.29 -15.46
CA ASP A 56 17.93 0.17 -16.56
C ASP A 56 18.33 1.52 -17.17
N LYS A 57 17.42 2.49 -17.14
CA LYS A 57 17.63 3.86 -17.60
C LYS A 57 17.19 4.85 -16.52
N PRO A 58 17.76 6.05 -16.50
CA PRO A 58 17.44 7.07 -15.49
C PRO A 58 16.09 7.76 -15.76
N TRP A 59 15.02 6.98 -15.85
CA TRP A 59 13.67 7.47 -16.04
C TRP A 59 13.25 8.38 -14.87
N ARG A 60 12.38 9.37 -15.14
CA ARG A 60 11.89 10.34 -14.17
C ARG A 60 10.44 10.69 -14.42
N GLY A 61 9.79 11.29 -13.41
CA GLY A 61 8.42 11.78 -13.51
C GLY A 61 7.46 10.69 -13.97
N LEU A 62 6.49 11.06 -14.79
CA LEU A 62 5.45 10.16 -15.26
C LEU A 62 5.98 8.91 -15.97
N THR A 63 7.06 9.07 -16.76
CA THR A 63 7.70 7.92 -17.43
C THR A 63 8.26 6.90 -16.45
N LYS A 64 8.84 7.31 -15.32
CA LYS A 64 9.32 6.39 -14.30
C LYS A 64 8.16 5.63 -13.65
N LEU A 65 7.08 6.33 -13.30
CA LEU A 65 5.88 5.71 -12.77
C LEU A 65 5.28 4.69 -13.73
N LEU A 66 5.22 5.04 -15.01
CA LEU A 66 4.81 4.15 -16.10
C LEU A 66 5.64 2.86 -16.12
N LYS A 67 6.98 2.98 -16.14
CA LYS A 67 7.86 1.81 -16.21
C LYS A 67 7.73 0.90 -15.01
N MET A 68 7.69 1.47 -13.80
CA MET A 68 7.48 0.70 -12.58
C MET A 68 6.10 0.02 -12.57
N ALA A 69 5.03 0.73 -12.98
CA ALA A 69 3.69 0.16 -13.08
C ALA A 69 3.62 -0.99 -14.08
N ALA A 70 4.21 -0.84 -15.25
CA ALA A 70 4.26 -1.90 -16.27
C ALA A 70 4.92 -3.17 -15.73
N MET A 71 6.06 -3.04 -15.03
CA MET A 71 6.78 -4.17 -14.42
C MET A 71 5.90 -4.96 -13.44
N VAL A 72 5.24 -4.28 -12.51
CA VAL A 72 4.42 -4.96 -11.48
C VAL A 72 3.13 -5.55 -12.06
N ILE A 73 2.56 -4.92 -13.09
CA ILE A 73 1.39 -5.43 -13.81
C ILE A 73 1.76 -6.74 -14.55
N GLU A 74 2.87 -6.77 -15.27
CA GLU A 74 3.36 -7.98 -15.93
C GLU A 74 3.68 -9.09 -14.92
N GLU A 75 4.27 -8.76 -13.77
CA GLU A 75 4.54 -9.71 -12.71
C GLU A 75 3.24 -10.29 -12.14
N ALA A 76 2.27 -9.45 -11.78
CA ALA A 76 0.99 -9.89 -11.21
C ALA A 76 0.14 -10.68 -12.21
N LEU A 77 0.21 -10.37 -13.49
CA LEU A 77 -0.50 -11.07 -14.56
C LEU A 77 0.31 -12.21 -15.19
N SER A 78 1.52 -12.51 -14.67
CA SER A 78 2.30 -13.63 -15.22
C SER A 78 1.54 -14.94 -15.04
N GLY A 79 1.33 -15.67 -16.16
CA GLY A 79 0.49 -16.85 -16.22
C GLY A 79 -0.98 -16.60 -16.62
N VAL A 80 -1.40 -15.34 -16.73
CA VAL A 80 -2.68 -14.96 -17.34
C VAL A 80 -2.47 -14.68 -18.82
N ALA A 81 -3.19 -15.38 -19.68
CA ALA A 81 -3.05 -15.20 -21.12
C ALA A 81 -3.40 -13.77 -21.55
N ARG A 82 -2.60 -13.15 -22.41
CA ARG A 82 -2.80 -11.76 -22.89
C ARG A 82 -4.22 -11.50 -23.42
N LYS A 83 -4.84 -12.49 -24.07
CA LYS A 83 -6.23 -12.40 -24.57
C LYS A 83 -7.29 -12.23 -23.47
N GLU A 84 -6.97 -12.52 -22.22
CA GLU A 84 -7.86 -12.35 -21.08
C GLU A 84 -7.78 -10.95 -20.47
N TRP A 85 -6.70 -10.20 -20.69
CA TRP A 85 -6.47 -8.89 -20.09
C TRP A 85 -7.59 -7.87 -20.38
N PRO A 86 -8.20 -7.83 -21.60
CA PRO A 86 -9.33 -6.94 -21.87
C PRO A 86 -10.59 -7.21 -21.03
N HIS A 87 -10.64 -8.33 -20.32
CA HIS A 87 -11.75 -8.69 -19.43
C HIS A 87 -11.44 -8.40 -17.96
N ILE A 88 -10.20 -8.00 -17.63
CA ILE A 88 -9.75 -7.69 -16.28
C ILE A 88 -9.82 -6.18 -16.06
N PRO A 89 -10.63 -5.66 -15.13
CA PRO A 89 -10.56 -4.27 -14.73
C PRO A 89 -9.22 -3.96 -14.06
N LEU A 90 -8.60 -2.85 -14.47
CA LEU A 90 -7.43 -2.28 -13.80
C LEU A 90 -7.89 -1.11 -12.91
N LEU A 91 -7.72 -1.24 -11.61
CA LEU A 91 -7.89 -0.17 -10.63
C LEU A 91 -6.51 0.42 -10.35
N LEU A 92 -6.20 1.57 -10.96
CA LEU A 92 -4.89 2.20 -10.86
C LEU A 92 -4.87 3.21 -9.72
N CYS A 93 -4.16 2.87 -8.64
CA CYS A 93 -3.97 3.72 -7.47
C CYS A 93 -2.81 4.69 -7.70
N VAL A 94 -3.07 5.97 -7.48
CA VAL A 94 -2.11 7.06 -7.68
C VAL A 94 -2.17 8.05 -6.52
N ALA A 95 -1.25 9.00 -6.50
CA ALA A 95 -1.23 10.10 -5.54
C ALA A 95 -2.58 10.84 -5.51
N GLU A 96 -3.00 11.24 -4.32
CA GLU A 96 -4.20 12.05 -4.07
C GLU A 96 -4.09 13.44 -4.72
N PRO A 97 -5.23 14.08 -5.08
CA PRO A 97 -5.23 15.37 -5.77
C PRO A 97 -4.49 16.47 -5.01
N GLU A 98 -4.57 16.47 -3.69
CA GLU A 98 -3.99 17.50 -2.81
C GLU A 98 -2.51 17.23 -2.47
N ARG A 99 -1.90 16.14 -3.00
CA ARG A 99 -0.50 15.81 -2.73
C ARG A 99 0.42 16.94 -3.20
N PRO A 100 1.27 17.50 -2.31
CA PRO A 100 2.27 18.50 -2.69
C PRO A 100 3.22 17.97 -3.77
N GLY A 101 3.35 18.71 -4.88
CA GLY A 101 4.18 18.31 -6.00
C GLY A 101 3.67 17.11 -6.80
N ARG A 102 2.37 16.81 -6.71
CA ARG A 102 1.71 15.80 -7.52
C ARG A 102 1.99 16.02 -9.01
N LEU A 103 2.32 14.95 -9.71
CA LEU A 103 2.57 15.00 -11.15
C LEU A 103 1.26 15.18 -11.93
N ASP A 104 1.34 15.95 -13.02
CA ASP A 104 0.26 16.02 -14.00
C ASP A 104 0.12 14.70 -14.76
N GLY A 105 -1.08 14.43 -15.28
CA GLY A 105 -1.35 13.26 -16.11
C GLY A 105 -1.64 11.97 -15.34
N LEU A 106 -1.82 12.02 -14.02
CA LEU A 106 -2.20 10.85 -13.20
C LEU A 106 -3.67 10.48 -13.34
N GLU A 107 -4.52 11.36 -13.88
CA GLU A 107 -5.95 11.16 -14.05
C GLU A 107 -6.29 10.27 -15.25
N ASP A 108 -5.51 10.37 -16.33
CA ASP A 108 -5.81 9.71 -17.61
C ASP A 108 -4.56 9.27 -18.37
N GLN A 109 -3.59 10.19 -18.54
CA GLN A 109 -2.41 9.97 -19.39
C GLN A 109 -1.60 8.74 -18.93
N LEU A 110 -1.34 8.60 -17.64
CA LEU A 110 -0.59 7.47 -17.09
C LEU A 110 -1.29 6.13 -17.42
N PHE A 111 -2.61 6.07 -17.32
CA PHE A 111 -3.37 4.86 -17.62
C PHE A 111 -3.25 4.48 -19.11
N LEU A 112 -3.37 5.45 -20.02
CA LEU A 112 -3.23 5.24 -21.46
C LEU A 112 -1.82 4.83 -21.82
N ASP A 113 -0.83 5.47 -21.22
CA ASP A 113 0.59 5.15 -21.44
C ASP A 113 0.93 3.74 -20.94
N ILE A 114 0.37 3.28 -19.81
CA ILE A 114 0.51 1.91 -19.31
C ILE A 114 -0.03 0.91 -20.33
N GLN A 115 -1.23 1.14 -20.89
CA GLN A 115 -1.80 0.27 -21.89
C GLN A 115 -0.93 0.21 -23.15
N THR A 116 -0.40 1.35 -23.56
CA THR A 116 0.51 1.47 -24.74
C THR A 116 1.82 0.74 -24.48
N GLU A 117 2.45 0.94 -23.34
CA GLU A 117 3.71 0.28 -22.96
C GLU A 117 3.55 -1.25 -22.92
N LEU A 118 2.44 -1.71 -22.35
CA LEU A 118 2.13 -3.14 -22.24
C LEU A 118 1.66 -3.75 -23.58
N GLY A 119 1.29 -2.93 -24.57
CA GLY A 119 0.66 -3.40 -25.81
C GLY A 119 -0.64 -4.17 -25.52
N ALA A 120 -1.41 -3.74 -24.52
CA ALA A 120 -2.62 -4.41 -24.06
C ALA A 120 -3.68 -3.40 -23.61
N GLN A 121 -4.92 -3.79 -23.66
CA GLN A 121 -6.04 -3.04 -23.10
C GLN A 121 -6.61 -3.77 -21.88
N PHE A 122 -7.22 -3.00 -20.98
CA PHE A 122 -7.95 -3.52 -19.83
C PHE A 122 -9.46 -3.31 -20.00
N SER A 123 -10.25 -3.92 -19.14
CA SER A 123 -11.71 -3.82 -19.16
C SER A 123 -12.19 -2.36 -19.11
N PRO A 124 -13.29 -2.00 -19.78
CA PRO A 124 -13.92 -0.68 -19.64
C PRO A 124 -14.37 -0.33 -18.22
N GLN A 125 -14.42 -1.30 -17.31
CA GLN A 125 -14.72 -1.09 -15.89
C GLN A 125 -13.46 -0.70 -15.06
N SER A 126 -12.34 -0.45 -15.73
CA SER A 126 -11.13 0.09 -15.11
C SER A 126 -11.36 1.51 -14.61
N ALA A 127 -10.63 1.87 -13.55
CA ALA A 127 -10.76 3.19 -12.93
C ALA A 127 -9.45 3.65 -12.31
N ILE A 128 -9.31 4.97 -12.17
CA ILE A 128 -8.22 5.59 -11.41
C ILE A 128 -8.69 5.81 -9.96
N VAL A 129 -7.85 5.47 -9.00
CA VAL A 129 -8.10 5.57 -7.56
C VAL A 129 -7.09 6.52 -6.95
N ALA A 130 -7.38 7.82 -6.98
CA ALA A 130 -6.49 8.89 -6.52
C ALA A 130 -6.70 9.17 -5.01
N HIS A 131 -6.29 8.22 -4.15
CA HIS A 131 -6.43 8.29 -2.70
C HIS A 131 -5.10 8.12 -1.94
N GLY A 132 -3.95 8.20 -2.64
CA GLY A 132 -2.64 8.06 -2.02
C GLY A 132 -2.53 6.78 -1.19
N ARG A 133 -1.99 6.87 0.02
CA ARG A 133 -1.70 5.72 0.89
C ARG A 133 -2.90 4.79 1.16
N VAL A 134 -4.12 5.32 1.22
CA VAL A 134 -5.33 4.50 1.42
C VAL A 134 -5.92 3.96 0.11
N GLY A 135 -5.34 4.33 -1.05
CA GLY A 135 -5.86 4.00 -2.38
C GLY A 135 -6.04 2.52 -2.62
N VAL A 136 -5.11 1.67 -2.20
CA VAL A 136 -5.20 0.22 -2.39
C VAL A 136 -6.36 -0.40 -1.60
N ALA A 137 -6.64 0.10 -0.39
CA ALA A 137 -7.81 -0.34 0.38
C ALA A 137 -9.13 0.09 -0.28
N VAL A 138 -9.18 1.30 -0.86
CA VAL A 138 -10.34 1.78 -1.65
C VAL A 138 -10.52 0.91 -2.89
N ALA A 139 -9.44 0.62 -3.62
CA ALA A 139 -9.46 -0.28 -4.78
C ALA A 139 -9.91 -1.70 -4.40
N MET A 140 -9.49 -2.21 -3.23
CA MET A 140 -9.93 -3.52 -2.71
C MET A 140 -11.46 -3.55 -2.47
N ALA A 141 -12.03 -2.47 -1.92
CA ALA A 141 -13.47 -2.37 -1.74
C ALA A 141 -14.21 -2.31 -3.09
N GLN A 142 -13.68 -1.55 -4.08
CA GLN A 142 -14.23 -1.52 -5.43
C GLN A 142 -14.13 -2.88 -6.12
N ALA A 143 -12.99 -3.58 -5.99
CA ALA A 143 -12.79 -4.91 -6.52
C ALA A 143 -13.81 -5.91 -5.93
N ARG A 144 -14.07 -5.85 -4.62
CA ARG A 144 -15.11 -6.68 -3.96
C ARG A 144 -16.49 -6.46 -4.60
N VAL A 145 -16.85 -5.21 -4.89
CA VAL A 145 -18.13 -4.89 -5.56
C VAL A 145 -18.17 -5.46 -6.97
N LEU A 146 -17.10 -5.28 -7.76
CA LEU A 146 -17.02 -5.80 -9.13
C LEU A 146 -17.12 -7.33 -9.18
N LEU A 147 -16.39 -8.02 -8.31
CA LEU A 147 -16.42 -9.48 -8.19
C LEU A 147 -17.78 -9.98 -7.73
N GLY A 148 -18.42 -9.27 -6.79
CA GLY A 148 -19.76 -9.62 -6.27
C GLY A 148 -20.88 -9.57 -7.31
N GLN A 149 -20.70 -8.86 -8.45
CA GLN A 149 -21.64 -8.86 -9.55
C GLN A 149 -21.65 -10.16 -10.38
N GLY A 150 -20.70 -11.05 -10.15
CA GLY A 150 -20.62 -12.37 -10.77
C GLY A 150 -20.22 -12.41 -12.26
N LYS A 151 -20.02 -11.23 -12.89
CA LYS A 151 -19.57 -11.13 -14.29
C LYS A 151 -18.06 -11.07 -14.44
N ILE A 152 -17.37 -10.59 -13.41
CA ILE A 152 -15.93 -10.42 -13.34
C ILE A 152 -15.40 -11.45 -12.34
N THR A 153 -14.38 -12.19 -12.74
CA THR A 153 -13.75 -13.22 -11.89
C THR A 153 -12.41 -12.76 -11.33
N ARG A 154 -11.80 -11.73 -11.93
CA ARG A 154 -10.51 -11.17 -11.53
C ARG A 154 -10.50 -9.66 -11.69
N VAL A 155 -9.84 -8.96 -10.79
CA VAL A 155 -9.57 -7.53 -10.85
C VAL A 155 -8.08 -7.33 -10.60
N LEU A 156 -7.45 -6.44 -11.34
CA LEU A 156 -6.07 -6.02 -11.10
C LEU A 156 -6.07 -4.67 -10.38
N ILE A 157 -5.49 -4.64 -9.19
CA ILE A 157 -5.21 -3.41 -8.45
C ILE A 157 -3.73 -3.12 -8.67
N ALA A 158 -3.39 -1.98 -9.26
CA ALA A 158 -2.00 -1.55 -9.41
C ALA A 158 -1.82 -0.17 -8.78
N ALA A 159 -0.67 0.06 -8.18
CA ALA A 159 -0.29 1.33 -7.58
C ALA A 159 1.10 1.75 -8.06
N THR A 160 1.31 3.03 -8.32
CA THR A 160 2.63 3.59 -8.59
C THR A 160 2.71 5.02 -8.09
N ASP A 161 3.81 5.36 -7.43
CA ASP A 161 4.00 6.69 -6.85
C ASP A 161 5.49 7.00 -6.66
N SER A 162 5.82 8.27 -6.54
CA SER A 162 7.16 8.77 -6.20
C SER A 162 7.07 10.06 -5.42
N LEU A 163 7.69 10.08 -4.25
CA LEU A 163 7.88 11.29 -3.46
C LEU A 163 9.24 11.98 -3.79
N VAL A 164 9.98 11.45 -4.76
CA VAL A 164 11.32 11.91 -5.12
C VAL A 164 11.25 12.95 -6.26
N SER A 165 10.52 14.04 -6.01
CA SER A 165 10.47 15.21 -6.89
C SER A 165 10.82 16.47 -6.12
N TRP A 166 11.41 17.47 -6.78
CA TRP A 166 11.74 18.72 -6.09
C TRP A 166 10.53 19.42 -5.45
N PRO A 167 9.38 19.57 -6.14
CA PRO A 167 8.22 20.21 -5.52
C PRO A 167 7.73 19.47 -4.26
N THR A 168 7.75 18.13 -4.29
CA THR A 168 7.34 17.29 -3.15
C THR A 168 8.36 17.42 -2.00
N LEU A 169 9.64 17.22 -2.29
CA LEU A 169 10.70 17.26 -1.29
C LEU A 169 10.81 18.63 -0.63
N SER A 170 10.79 19.71 -1.41
CA SER A 170 10.88 21.07 -0.87
C SER A 170 9.66 21.48 -0.04
N HIS A 171 8.49 20.88 -0.30
CA HIS A 171 7.32 21.07 0.57
C HIS A 171 7.53 20.37 1.91
N TYR A 172 7.83 19.07 1.91
CA TYR A 172 8.01 18.31 3.14
C TYR A 172 9.23 18.74 3.96
N GLU A 173 10.27 19.27 3.32
CA GLU A 173 11.38 19.89 4.02
C GLU A 173 10.93 21.15 4.78
N ARG A 174 10.18 22.04 4.14
CA ARG A 174 9.66 23.28 4.79
C ARG A 174 8.70 22.99 5.94
N GLU A 175 7.98 21.90 5.86
CA GLU A 175 7.08 21.42 6.92
C GLU A 175 7.81 20.57 7.99
N ASP A 176 9.15 20.50 7.91
CA ASP A 176 10.00 19.74 8.84
C ASP A 176 9.59 18.26 8.98
N ARG A 177 9.20 17.66 7.85
CA ARG A 177 8.67 16.29 7.79
C ARG A 177 9.65 15.26 7.20
N LEU A 178 10.77 15.70 6.63
CA LEU A 178 11.80 14.77 6.13
C LEU A 178 12.72 14.30 7.25
N LEU A 179 13.08 13.03 7.20
CA LEU A 179 14.12 12.46 8.05
C LEU A 179 15.48 13.02 7.61
N THR A 180 16.11 13.82 8.48
CA THR A 180 17.41 14.47 8.25
C THR A 180 18.29 14.33 9.49
N PRO A 181 19.58 14.63 9.42
CA PRO A 181 20.43 14.64 10.61
C PRO A 181 19.93 15.56 11.74
N SER A 182 19.19 16.62 11.39
CA SER A 182 18.62 17.58 12.35
C SER A 182 17.18 17.23 12.78
N ASN A 183 16.47 16.42 12.02
CA ASN A 183 15.10 16.00 12.31
C ASN A 183 14.96 14.49 12.34
N SER A 184 14.85 13.91 13.53
CA SER A 184 14.59 12.48 13.75
C SER A 184 13.11 12.09 13.70
N ASN A 185 12.20 13.07 13.66
CA ASN A 185 10.75 12.87 13.57
C ASN A 185 10.28 13.14 12.13
N GLY A 186 10.77 12.37 11.19
CA GLY A 186 10.42 12.54 9.79
C GLY A 186 10.40 11.19 9.06
N PHE A 187 9.91 11.20 7.84
CA PHE A 187 9.98 10.05 6.96
C PHE A 187 11.10 10.22 5.93
N MET A 188 11.64 9.11 5.47
CA MET A 188 12.52 9.08 4.31
C MET A 188 11.66 8.91 3.04
N PRO A 189 11.75 9.82 2.05
CA PRO A 189 10.98 9.70 0.82
C PRO A 189 11.31 8.41 0.06
N GLY A 190 10.32 7.83 -0.58
CA GLY A 190 10.47 6.63 -1.38
C GLY A 190 9.69 6.73 -2.68
N GLU A 191 9.84 5.72 -3.50
CA GLU A 191 9.10 5.52 -4.73
C GLU A 191 8.98 4.03 -5.04
N GLY A 192 8.02 3.66 -5.88
CA GLY A 192 7.83 2.29 -6.26
C GLY A 192 6.58 2.04 -7.08
N ALA A 193 6.29 0.76 -7.25
CA ALA A 193 5.02 0.27 -7.75
C ALA A 193 4.67 -1.06 -7.11
N GLY A 194 3.37 -1.34 -7.02
CA GLY A 194 2.86 -2.62 -6.54
C GLY A 194 1.61 -3.02 -7.31
N ALA A 195 1.38 -4.31 -7.47
CA ALA A 195 0.18 -4.83 -8.09
C ALA A 195 -0.33 -6.06 -7.37
N LEU A 196 -1.65 -6.20 -7.33
CA LEU A 196 -2.37 -7.31 -6.74
C LEU A 196 -3.39 -7.80 -7.76
N LEU A 197 -3.23 -9.03 -8.25
CA LEU A 197 -4.31 -9.71 -8.95
C LEU A 197 -5.23 -10.32 -7.90
N VAL A 198 -6.48 -9.88 -7.88
CA VAL A 198 -7.46 -10.35 -6.90
C VAL A 198 -8.63 -11.04 -7.61
N GLY A 199 -9.29 -11.94 -6.89
CA GLY A 199 -10.42 -12.70 -7.40
C GLY A 199 -11.39 -13.13 -6.32
N THR A 200 -12.40 -13.93 -6.71
CA THR A 200 -13.31 -14.55 -5.76
C THR A 200 -12.58 -15.63 -4.97
N ASP A 201 -12.98 -15.82 -3.72
CA ASP A 201 -12.51 -16.94 -2.91
C ASP A 201 -12.89 -18.28 -3.58
N THR A 202 -11.89 -19.10 -3.89
CA THR A 202 -12.08 -20.41 -4.52
C THR A 202 -12.15 -21.55 -3.52
N GLY A 203 -11.93 -21.28 -2.24
CA GLY A 203 -11.81 -22.31 -1.21
C GLY A 203 -10.46 -23.04 -1.21
N THR A 204 -9.51 -22.60 -2.06
CA THR A 204 -8.21 -23.28 -2.20
C THR A 204 -7.30 -22.95 -1.02
N ALA A 205 -6.54 -23.95 -0.57
CA ALA A 205 -5.50 -23.73 0.43
C ALA A 205 -4.33 -22.91 -0.13
N GLY A 206 -3.65 -22.15 0.72
CA GLY A 206 -2.53 -21.30 0.32
C GLY A 206 -2.94 -19.92 -0.21
N GLU A 207 -4.17 -19.47 0.01
CA GLU A 207 -4.66 -18.15 -0.38
C GLU A 207 -4.71 -17.17 0.81
N LEU A 208 -4.26 -15.95 0.58
CA LEU A 208 -4.52 -14.81 1.47
C LEU A 208 -5.85 -14.17 1.06
N LEU A 209 -6.76 -14.02 2.00
CA LEU A 209 -8.10 -13.46 1.80
C LEU A 209 -8.22 -12.12 2.50
N CYS A 210 -8.76 -11.11 1.84
CA CYS A 210 -9.28 -9.91 2.47
C CYS A 210 -10.74 -10.21 2.89
N THR A 211 -10.95 -10.44 4.17
CA THR A 211 -12.23 -10.85 4.75
C THR A 211 -13.05 -9.66 5.26
N GLY A 212 -12.40 -8.54 5.59
CA GLY A 212 -13.09 -7.34 6.04
C GLY A 212 -12.37 -6.06 5.63
N ILE A 213 -13.15 -5.01 5.39
CA ILE A 213 -12.67 -3.68 4.99
C ILE A 213 -13.39 -2.64 5.83
N GLY A 214 -12.64 -1.67 6.37
CA GLY A 214 -13.20 -0.57 7.14
C GLY A 214 -12.55 0.75 6.77
N PHE A 215 -13.35 1.81 6.77
CA PHE A 215 -12.92 3.18 6.52
C PHE A 215 -13.44 4.11 7.60
N ALA A 216 -12.68 5.14 7.90
CA ALA A 216 -13.11 6.24 8.75
C ALA A 216 -12.30 7.50 8.45
N ARG A 217 -12.64 8.58 9.11
CA ARG A 217 -11.91 9.84 9.06
C ARG A 217 -11.41 10.21 10.47
N GLU A 218 -10.11 10.55 10.56
CA GLU A 218 -9.50 11.11 11.76
C GLU A 218 -9.61 12.63 11.71
N ALA A 219 -10.35 13.18 12.66
CA ALA A 219 -10.49 14.64 12.77
C ALA A 219 -9.19 15.31 13.23
N ALA A 220 -8.47 14.61 14.14
CA ALA A 220 -7.16 15.04 14.63
C ALA A 220 -6.04 14.60 13.67
N HIS A 221 -6.19 14.86 12.35
CA HIS A 221 -5.18 14.56 11.34
C HIS A 221 -3.91 15.42 11.55
N LEU A 222 -2.85 15.13 10.79
CA LEU A 222 -1.51 15.69 11.01
C LEU A 222 -1.50 17.22 11.13
N ASP A 223 -2.25 17.92 10.26
CA ASP A 223 -2.32 19.39 10.22
C ASP A 223 -3.44 19.96 11.12
N SER A 224 -4.06 19.14 11.96
CA SER A 224 -5.14 19.54 12.84
C SER A 224 -4.60 20.05 14.18
N CYS A 225 -5.32 21.01 14.78
CA CYS A 225 -5.08 21.43 16.16
C CYS A 225 -5.78 20.56 17.20
N GLU A 226 -6.57 19.57 16.77
CA GLU A 226 -7.30 18.68 17.65
C GLU A 226 -6.38 17.66 18.34
N PRO A 227 -6.63 17.30 19.60
CA PRO A 227 -5.80 16.33 20.31
C PRO A 227 -5.99 14.93 19.72
N LEU A 228 -4.90 14.31 19.29
CA LEU A 228 -4.90 12.96 18.73
C LEU A 228 -5.37 11.92 19.75
N ARG A 229 -6.49 11.27 19.43
CA ARG A 229 -7.09 10.17 20.19
C ARG A 229 -7.24 8.89 19.40
N ALA A 230 -6.84 8.90 18.12
CA ALA A 230 -6.97 7.81 17.17
C ALA A 230 -8.42 7.29 17.02
N GLU A 231 -9.39 8.20 17.03
CA GLU A 231 -10.80 7.83 16.91
C GLU A 231 -11.09 7.29 15.52
N GLY A 232 -10.58 7.96 14.49
CA GLY A 232 -10.75 7.54 13.10
C GLY A 232 -10.13 6.18 12.83
N LEU A 233 -8.86 5.98 13.19
CA LEU A 233 -8.21 4.68 12.97
C LEU A 233 -8.88 3.57 13.78
N SER A 234 -9.29 3.83 15.02
CA SER A 234 -10.03 2.86 15.83
C SER A 234 -11.38 2.49 15.21
N GLN A 235 -12.08 3.45 14.59
CA GLN A 235 -13.33 3.17 13.88
C GLN A 235 -13.11 2.35 12.63
N ALA A 236 -12.09 2.67 11.82
CA ALA A 236 -11.73 1.89 10.63
C ALA A 236 -11.39 0.44 10.98
N ILE A 237 -10.59 0.22 12.04
CA ILE A 237 -10.25 -1.13 12.54
C ILE A 237 -11.52 -1.88 12.97
N LYS A 238 -12.37 -1.27 13.79
CA LYS A 238 -13.61 -1.90 14.24
C LYS A 238 -14.54 -2.25 13.07
N ALA A 239 -14.64 -1.36 12.08
CA ALA A 239 -15.45 -1.62 10.89
C ALA A 239 -14.92 -2.80 10.08
N ALA A 240 -13.60 -2.89 9.86
CA ALA A 240 -12.97 -4.01 9.15
C ALA A 240 -13.17 -5.34 9.89
N LEU A 241 -12.98 -5.34 11.20
CA LEU A 241 -13.17 -6.53 12.02
C LEU A 241 -14.65 -6.98 12.06
N SER A 242 -15.57 -6.03 12.21
CA SER A 242 -17.01 -6.30 12.16
C SER A 242 -17.45 -6.87 10.80
N ASP A 243 -16.91 -6.35 9.70
CA ASP A 243 -17.16 -6.85 8.33
C ASP A 243 -16.66 -8.30 8.16
N ALA A 244 -15.55 -8.64 8.80
CA ALA A 244 -14.99 -9.99 8.85
C ALA A 244 -15.68 -10.93 9.86
N GLY A 245 -16.52 -10.43 10.76
CA GLY A 245 -17.09 -11.19 11.87
C GLY A 245 -16.05 -11.55 12.95
N LEU A 246 -15.02 -10.73 13.12
CA LEU A 246 -13.90 -10.95 14.03
C LEU A 246 -13.78 -9.83 15.06
N GLU A 247 -12.97 -10.06 16.08
CA GLU A 247 -12.57 -9.08 17.07
C GLU A 247 -11.04 -8.91 17.10
N MET A 248 -10.55 -7.85 17.72
CA MET A 248 -9.12 -7.53 17.71
C MET A 248 -8.23 -8.62 18.33
N HIS A 249 -8.72 -9.33 19.33
CA HIS A 249 -7.97 -10.42 19.95
C HIS A 249 -7.77 -11.65 19.04
N HIS A 250 -8.56 -11.79 17.98
CA HIS A 250 -8.36 -12.83 16.97
C HIS A 250 -7.20 -12.54 16.02
N MET A 251 -6.74 -11.27 15.95
CA MET A 251 -5.62 -10.89 15.07
C MET A 251 -4.30 -11.34 15.68
N ASP A 252 -3.43 -11.94 14.88
CA ASP A 252 -2.14 -12.47 15.33
C ASP A 252 -1.05 -11.40 15.33
N PHE A 253 -1.06 -10.51 14.36
CA PHE A 253 -0.16 -9.36 14.27
C PHE A 253 -0.76 -8.26 13.38
N CYS A 254 -0.08 -7.11 13.35
CA CYS A 254 -0.45 -5.97 12.52
C CYS A 254 0.63 -5.66 11.49
N ILE A 255 0.22 -5.25 10.29
CA ILE A 255 1.11 -4.72 9.25
C ILE A 255 0.58 -3.40 8.71
N THR A 256 1.44 -2.38 8.55
CA THR A 256 1.00 -1.01 8.34
C THR A 256 1.87 -0.26 7.34
N ASP A 257 1.40 0.91 6.92
CA ASP A 257 2.09 1.87 6.07
C ASP A 257 3.00 2.85 6.83
N LEU A 258 3.31 2.61 8.10
CA LEU A 258 4.17 3.48 8.91
C LEU A 258 5.56 3.64 8.29
N SER A 259 6.08 4.87 8.24
CA SER A 259 7.30 5.20 7.51
C SER A 259 8.29 6.12 8.26
N GLY A 260 7.99 6.55 9.51
CA GLY A 260 8.95 7.31 10.32
C GLY A 260 8.37 8.38 11.24
N GLU A 261 7.24 8.98 10.92
CA GLU A 261 6.68 10.08 11.69
C GLU A 261 6.00 9.62 12.98
N GLN A 262 6.36 10.21 14.12
CA GLN A 262 5.83 9.86 15.45
C GLN A 262 4.30 9.98 15.54
N TYR A 263 3.69 10.90 14.78
CA TYR A 263 2.24 11.06 14.75
C TYR A 263 1.54 9.74 14.42
N TYR A 264 1.92 9.08 13.35
CA TYR A 264 1.29 7.83 12.90
C TYR A 264 1.60 6.65 13.82
N PHE A 265 2.81 6.57 14.39
CA PHE A 265 3.14 5.57 15.42
C PHE A 265 2.30 5.75 16.67
N LYS A 266 2.13 7.00 17.13
CA LYS A 266 1.28 7.32 18.26
C LYS A 266 -0.18 6.97 17.98
N GLU A 267 -0.67 7.29 16.78
CA GLU A 267 -2.04 6.94 16.36
C GLU A 267 -2.25 5.43 16.39
N ALA A 268 -1.33 4.64 15.80
CA ALA A 268 -1.40 3.19 15.80
C ALA A 268 -1.42 2.60 17.21
N ALA A 269 -0.56 3.08 18.10
CA ALA A 269 -0.52 2.65 19.49
C ALA A 269 -1.81 2.98 20.27
N LEU A 270 -2.37 4.18 20.07
CA LEU A 270 -3.65 4.58 20.65
C LEU A 270 -4.81 3.74 20.11
N ALA A 271 -4.85 3.49 18.80
CA ALA A 271 -5.88 2.67 18.19
C ALA A 271 -5.82 1.22 18.68
N LEU A 272 -4.62 0.65 18.81
CA LEU A 272 -4.42 -0.67 19.40
C LEU A 272 -4.97 -0.72 20.83
N SER A 273 -4.60 0.24 21.67
CA SER A 273 -5.09 0.33 23.07
C SER A 273 -6.62 0.48 23.19
N ARG A 274 -7.25 1.09 22.18
CA ARG A 274 -8.70 1.28 22.12
C ARG A 274 -9.48 0.09 21.59
N THR A 275 -8.82 -0.76 20.81
CA THR A 275 -9.48 -1.89 20.11
C THR A 275 -9.17 -3.23 20.77
N LEU A 276 -7.96 -3.45 21.25
CA LEU A 276 -7.57 -4.68 21.94
C LEU A 276 -8.09 -4.65 23.39
N ARG A 277 -9.04 -5.54 23.70
CA ARG A 277 -9.67 -5.65 25.03
C ARG A 277 -9.14 -6.82 25.83
N GLU A 278 -8.58 -7.81 25.17
CA GLU A 278 -7.97 -8.98 25.79
C GLU A 278 -6.44 -8.87 25.71
N ARG A 279 -5.77 -9.25 26.79
CA ARG A 279 -4.31 -9.19 26.83
C ARG A 279 -3.72 -10.23 25.89
N LYS A 280 -2.80 -9.78 25.03
CA LYS A 280 -1.91 -10.63 24.25
C LYS A 280 -0.49 -10.52 24.80
N GLU A 281 0.22 -11.62 24.83
CA GLU A 281 1.64 -11.63 25.25
C GLU A 281 2.53 -10.97 24.21
N GLU A 282 2.25 -11.25 22.92
CA GLU A 282 2.95 -10.65 21.77
C GLU A 282 1.91 -10.15 20.75
N PHE A 283 2.15 -8.98 20.20
CA PHE A 283 1.40 -8.42 19.08
C PHE A 283 2.32 -7.55 18.24
N ASP A 284 2.96 -8.17 17.26
CA ASP A 284 3.96 -7.52 16.41
C ASP A 284 3.31 -6.46 15.52
N LEU A 285 4.06 -5.38 15.30
CA LEU A 285 3.74 -4.34 14.34
C LEU A 285 4.82 -4.33 13.25
N TRP A 286 4.43 -4.72 12.05
CA TRP A 286 5.33 -4.72 10.88
C TRP A 286 5.03 -3.51 10.00
N HIS A 287 6.06 -2.92 9.43
CA HIS A 287 5.92 -1.79 8.51
C HIS A 287 6.99 -1.83 7.42
N PRO A 288 6.63 -2.17 6.16
CA PRO A 288 7.57 -2.21 5.04
C PRO A 288 8.33 -0.90 4.82
N GLY A 289 7.74 0.23 5.23
CA GLY A 289 8.32 1.57 5.13
C GLY A 289 9.68 1.73 5.84
N GLU A 290 10.01 0.88 6.83
CA GLU A 290 11.36 0.88 7.45
C GLU A 290 12.47 0.56 6.44
N CYS A 291 12.16 -0.19 5.36
CA CYS A 291 13.11 -0.60 4.34
C CYS A 291 12.95 0.15 3.01
N THR A 292 11.78 0.72 2.74
CA THR A 292 11.42 1.27 1.43
C THR A 292 11.07 2.75 1.48
N GLY A 293 11.04 3.35 2.66
CA GLY A 293 10.61 4.73 2.87
C GLY A 293 9.10 4.92 2.64
N GLU A 294 8.67 6.17 2.64
CA GLU A 294 7.29 6.56 2.32
C GLU A 294 7.05 6.49 0.81
N GLN A 295 6.22 5.55 0.39
CA GLN A 295 5.97 5.25 -1.02
C GLN A 295 4.60 5.74 -1.52
N GLY A 296 3.90 6.56 -0.75
CA GLY A 296 2.60 7.10 -1.14
C GLY A 296 1.58 6.00 -1.48
N ALA A 297 1.00 6.08 -2.68
CA ALA A 297 -0.05 5.16 -3.12
C ALA A 297 0.36 3.68 -3.14
N VAL A 298 1.66 3.37 -3.13
CA VAL A 298 2.20 2.00 -3.20
C VAL A 298 2.13 1.29 -1.85
N ALA A 299 2.10 2.05 -0.74
CA ALA A 299 2.22 1.50 0.62
C ALA A 299 1.26 0.34 0.90
N GLY A 300 -0.02 0.47 0.52
CA GLY A 300 -1.01 -0.59 0.71
C GLY A 300 -0.70 -1.88 -0.08
N ALA A 301 -0.13 -1.76 -1.27
CA ALA A 301 0.28 -2.93 -2.06
C ALA A 301 1.50 -3.62 -1.44
N ALA A 302 2.47 -2.86 -0.93
CA ALA A 302 3.64 -3.39 -0.22
C ALA A 302 3.22 -4.14 1.06
N VAL A 303 2.29 -3.57 1.84
CA VAL A 303 1.69 -4.19 3.03
C VAL A 303 1.08 -5.55 2.70
N ILE A 304 0.21 -5.62 1.68
CA ILE A 304 -0.48 -6.86 1.32
C ILE A 304 0.49 -7.88 0.70
N ALA A 305 1.42 -7.44 -0.16
CA ALA A 305 2.39 -8.34 -0.77
C ALA A 305 3.35 -8.96 0.28
N MET A 306 3.77 -8.17 1.29
CA MET A 306 4.57 -8.69 2.39
C MET A 306 3.78 -9.69 3.23
N ALA A 307 2.50 -9.41 3.54
CA ALA A 307 1.63 -10.32 4.27
C ALA A 307 1.45 -11.65 3.51
N ASP A 308 1.16 -11.60 2.21
CA ASP A 308 1.02 -12.79 1.36
C ASP A 308 2.32 -13.62 1.31
N ALA A 309 3.46 -12.96 1.08
CA ALA A 309 4.75 -13.63 1.05
C ALA A 309 5.12 -14.27 2.39
N ALA A 310 4.82 -13.59 3.51
CA ALA A 310 5.08 -14.08 4.85
C ALA A 310 4.26 -15.33 5.16
N CYS A 311 2.98 -15.33 4.80
CA CYS A 311 2.11 -16.48 4.96
C CYS A 311 2.56 -17.68 4.11
N ARG A 312 2.75 -17.44 2.79
CA ARG A 312 3.17 -18.50 1.87
C ARG A 312 4.52 -19.12 2.21
N LYS A 313 5.42 -18.37 2.80
CA LYS A 313 6.77 -18.81 3.21
C LYS A 313 6.84 -19.19 4.69
N ALA A 314 5.71 -19.24 5.40
CA ALA A 314 5.58 -19.66 6.79
C ALA A 314 6.53 -18.96 7.77
N PHE A 315 6.67 -17.62 7.65
CA PHE A 315 7.39 -16.84 8.65
C PHE A 315 6.51 -15.80 9.37
N THR A 316 5.19 -15.95 9.26
CA THR A 316 4.21 -15.13 9.99
C THR A 316 4.11 -15.55 11.45
N LYS A 317 3.50 -14.67 12.26
CA LYS A 317 3.10 -14.95 13.65
C LYS A 317 1.73 -15.63 13.77
N GLY A 318 1.06 -15.85 12.65
CA GLY A 318 -0.26 -16.47 12.57
C GLY A 318 -0.94 -16.18 11.24
N SER A 319 -2.21 -16.56 11.13
CA SER A 319 -2.99 -16.49 9.88
C SER A 319 -3.93 -15.28 9.80
N ASN A 320 -4.23 -14.64 10.93
CA ASN A 320 -5.14 -13.50 10.99
C ASN A 320 -4.34 -12.21 11.13
N ILE A 321 -4.40 -11.34 10.14
CA ILE A 321 -3.55 -10.17 10.02
C ILE A 321 -4.43 -8.93 9.96
N LEU A 322 -4.18 -7.97 10.84
CA LEU A 322 -4.74 -6.64 10.70
C LEU A 322 -3.80 -5.80 9.83
N ALA A 323 -4.30 -5.23 8.74
CA ALA A 323 -3.59 -4.21 8.00
C ALA A 323 -4.28 -2.86 8.16
N HIS A 324 -3.53 -1.77 8.29
CA HIS A 324 -4.11 -0.43 8.27
C HIS A 324 -3.21 0.59 7.57
N MET A 325 -3.84 1.61 7.03
CA MET A 325 -3.21 2.70 6.28
C MET A 325 -3.87 4.03 6.63
N ALA A 326 -3.09 5.10 6.54
CA ALA A 326 -3.51 6.43 6.90
C ALA A 326 -2.93 7.46 5.90
N ASN A 327 -3.69 8.49 5.52
CA ASN A 327 -3.16 9.62 4.76
C ASN A 327 -3.24 10.93 5.55
N ASP A 328 -2.56 11.95 5.03
CA ASP A 328 -2.43 13.25 5.68
C ASP A 328 -3.79 13.97 5.77
N ALA A 329 -4.70 13.76 4.80
CA ALA A 329 -6.04 14.34 4.79
C ALA A 329 -7.02 13.73 5.81
N GLY A 330 -6.53 12.85 6.68
CA GLY A 330 -7.34 12.24 7.74
C GLY A 330 -8.10 10.98 7.31
N GLN A 331 -7.96 10.49 6.09
CA GLN A 331 -8.57 9.21 5.71
C GLN A 331 -7.84 8.07 6.38
N ARG A 332 -8.59 7.10 6.90
CA ARG A 332 -8.10 5.88 7.54
C ARG A 332 -8.76 4.66 6.92
N ALA A 333 -7.95 3.65 6.66
CA ALA A 333 -8.42 2.38 6.14
C ALA A 333 -7.85 1.24 6.96
N ALA A 334 -8.64 0.19 7.15
CA ALA A 334 -8.19 -1.06 7.76
C ALA A 334 -8.70 -2.25 6.96
N LEU A 335 -7.90 -3.31 6.90
CA LEU A 335 -8.23 -4.57 6.26
C LEU A 335 -8.04 -5.70 7.27
N SER A 336 -9.00 -6.61 7.33
CA SER A 336 -8.82 -7.92 7.95
C SER A 336 -8.36 -8.88 6.88
N LEU A 337 -7.16 -9.43 7.04
CA LEU A 337 -6.58 -10.41 6.13
C LEU A 337 -6.50 -11.76 6.84
N GLN A 338 -6.84 -12.83 6.14
CA GLN A 338 -6.81 -14.18 6.70
C GLN A 338 -6.14 -15.13 5.71
N PHE A 339 -5.12 -15.84 6.16
CA PHE A 339 -4.45 -16.85 5.33
C PHE A 339 -5.05 -18.23 5.56
N ARG A 340 -5.51 -18.86 4.49
CA ARG A 340 -5.98 -20.24 4.51
C ARG A 340 -4.79 -21.16 4.27
N GLY A 341 -4.17 -21.66 5.34
CA GLY A 341 -3.06 -22.61 5.26
C GLY A 341 -3.44 -23.93 4.57
N ALA A 342 -2.45 -24.71 4.19
CA ALA A 342 -2.67 -26.11 3.85
C ALA A 342 -3.02 -26.86 5.16
N THR A 343 -4.17 -27.54 5.17
CA THR A 343 -4.55 -28.47 6.24
C THR A 343 -3.70 -29.72 6.20
#